data_f9fdbd6657e540bf23631299fac7dae1
#
_entry.id   f9fdbd6657e540bf23631299fac7dae1
#
_cell.length_a   1.000
_cell.length_b   1.000
_cell.length_c   1.000
_cell.angle_alpha   90.00
_cell.angle_beta   90.00
_cell.angle_gamma   90.00
#
_symmetry.space_group_name_H-M   'P 1'
#
loop_
_entity.id
_entity.type
_entity.pdbx_description
1 polymer ?
#
loop_
_entity_poly.entity_id
_entity_poly.type
_entity_poly.pdbx_seq_one_letter_code
_entity_poly.pdbx_strand_id
1 'polypeptide(L)'
;MEINVKGKAALIDEEDYPKLAGYHWICHCGYARASEYDPQAHKSRTVHMSHLILPCPPGLEVDHINRDKLDNRKSNLRLVTRSQNCANRGNFKNSRSKYKGVRWNKKMGLWEAAIRKDGVITTIGAFDDEVAAASAYNEYARKLWGEYAVLNDIVEVDFRRMRHLKSPNARSRFLGVTRRKNGKWVARLTINGKRESLGYYDSEEDAARVFNEAYVKYKGKEAPNVI
;
A
#
# COMPACT_ATOMS: atom_id res chain seq x y z
N MET A 1 28.90 -5.92 14.45
CA MET A 1 29.20 -5.45 15.81
C MET A 1 28.15 -4.43 16.28
N GLU A 2 28.24 -3.99 17.56
CA GLU A 2 27.30 -3.02 18.13
C GLU A 2 28.02 -1.73 18.52
N ILE A 3 27.37 -0.60 18.26
CA ILE A 3 27.79 0.73 18.74
C ILE A 3 26.75 1.24 19.74
N ASN A 4 27.22 1.72 20.91
CA ASN A 4 26.32 2.34 21.89
C ASN A 4 25.83 3.70 21.38
N VAL A 5 24.51 3.89 21.35
CA VAL A 5 23.83 5.12 20.97
C VAL A 5 22.98 5.65 22.13
N LYS A 6 23.66 6.10 23.19
CA LYS A 6 23.04 6.64 24.42
C LYS A 6 22.02 5.67 25.06
N GLY A 7 22.50 4.48 25.45
CA GLY A 7 21.70 3.45 26.16
C GLY A 7 20.93 2.48 25.25
N LYS A 8 21.15 2.56 23.94
CA LYS A 8 20.70 1.54 22.96
C LYS A 8 21.88 1.05 22.15
N ALA A 9 21.74 -0.09 21.48
CA ALA A 9 22.72 -0.62 20.55
C ALA A 9 22.28 -0.37 19.11
N ALA A 10 23.18 0.14 18.28
CA ALA A 10 23.03 0.15 16.82
C ALA A 10 23.92 -0.93 16.23
N LEU A 11 23.35 -1.74 15.33
CA LEU A 11 24.07 -2.82 14.62
C LEU A 11 24.78 -2.24 13.40
N ILE A 12 26.03 -2.62 13.20
CA ILE A 12 26.84 -2.26 12.04
C ILE A 12 27.70 -3.44 11.60
N ASP A 13 28.24 -3.37 10.39
CA ASP A 13 29.33 -4.25 9.95
C ASP A 13 30.66 -3.76 10.52
N GLU A 14 31.58 -4.67 10.87
CA GLU A 14 32.86 -4.33 11.52
C GLU A 14 33.70 -3.41 10.66
N GLU A 15 33.70 -3.60 9.36
CA GLU A 15 34.42 -2.80 8.39
C GLU A 15 34.02 -1.31 8.34
N ASP A 16 32.81 -0.98 8.79
CA ASP A 16 32.33 0.42 8.81
C ASP A 16 32.65 1.14 10.13
N TYR A 17 33.11 0.41 11.16
CA TYR A 17 33.47 1.00 12.46
C TYR A 17 34.45 2.18 12.37
N PRO A 18 35.53 2.13 11.57
CA PRO A 18 36.47 3.26 11.47
C PRO A 18 35.83 4.57 11.01
N LYS A 19 34.79 4.51 10.17
CA LYS A 19 34.05 5.70 9.72
C LYS A 19 33.18 6.32 10.82
N LEU A 20 32.86 5.55 11.84
CA LEU A 20 31.86 5.88 12.86
C LEU A 20 32.48 6.17 14.23
N ALA A 21 33.70 5.70 14.50
CA ALA A 21 34.34 5.76 15.80
C ALA A 21 34.58 7.16 16.34
N GLY A 22 34.75 8.17 15.45
CA GLY A 22 34.98 9.59 15.82
C GLY A 22 33.71 10.33 16.21
N TYR A 23 32.54 9.74 16.14
CA TYR A 23 31.26 10.43 16.37
C TYR A 23 30.65 10.07 17.73
N HIS A 24 30.04 11.06 18.38
CA HIS A 24 29.23 10.84 19.58
C HIS A 24 27.77 10.54 19.18
N TRP A 25 27.42 9.26 19.19
CA TRP A 25 26.12 8.78 18.70
C TRP A 25 25.02 8.88 19.76
N ILE A 26 23.86 9.37 19.34
CA ILE A 26 22.61 9.39 20.13
C ILE A 26 21.47 8.75 19.36
N CYS A 27 20.53 8.14 20.08
CA CYS A 27 19.29 7.66 19.48
C CYS A 27 18.24 8.78 19.51
N HIS A 28 17.84 9.27 18.33
CA HIS A 28 16.78 10.28 18.20
C HIS A 28 15.74 9.83 17.17
N CYS A 29 14.45 9.77 17.56
CA CYS A 29 13.35 9.26 16.73
C CYS A 29 13.62 7.85 16.17
N GLY A 30 14.36 7.04 16.92
CA GLY A 30 14.76 5.68 16.54
C GLY A 30 15.99 5.58 15.64
N TYR A 31 16.57 6.69 15.16
CA TYR A 31 17.78 6.70 14.33
C TYR A 31 19.04 6.96 15.17
N ALA A 32 20.15 6.31 14.81
CA ALA A 32 21.48 6.68 15.28
C ALA A 32 21.94 7.97 14.57
N ARG A 33 22.10 9.03 15.34
CA ARG A 33 22.49 10.36 14.86
C ARG A 33 23.65 10.91 15.66
N ALA A 34 24.46 11.77 15.01
CA ALA A 34 25.47 12.57 15.66
C ALA A 34 25.36 14.02 15.19
N SER A 35 26.03 14.93 15.91
CA SER A 35 26.19 16.32 15.47
C SER A 35 27.63 16.52 15.04
N GLU A 36 27.82 17.12 13.88
CA GLU A 36 29.12 17.52 13.35
C GLU A 36 29.13 19.04 13.21
N TYR A 37 30.15 19.68 13.76
CA TYR A 37 30.31 21.13 13.63
C TYR A 37 31.11 21.46 12.37
N ASP A 38 30.55 22.32 11.52
CA ASP A 38 31.21 22.86 10.34
C ASP A 38 31.84 24.24 10.70
N PRO A 39 33.16 24.31 10.81
CA PRO A 39 33.83 25.55 11.18
C PRO A 39 33.69 26.65 10.11
N GLN A 40 33.54 26.28 8.84
CA GLN A 40 33.42 27.25 7.73
C GLN A 40 32.04 27.89 7.71
N ALA A 41 31.01 27.07 7.91
CA ALA A 41 29.61 27.53 7.95
C ALA A 41 29.17 28.04 9.33
N HIS A 42 30.04 27.92 10.38
CA HIS A 42 29.71 28.20 11.79
C HIS A 42 28.40 27.54 12.25
N LYS A 43 28.11 26.33 11.78
CA LYS A 43 26.85 25.59 12.05
C LYS A 43 27.12 24.14 12.36
N SER A 44 26.28 23.59 13.22
CA SER A 44 26.21 22.13 13.42
C SER A 44 25.22 21.49 12.44
N ARG A 45 25.64 20.40 11.81
CA ARG A 45 24.76 19.57 10.98
C ARG A 45 24.47 18.23 11.65
N THR A 46 23.29 17.71 11.44
CA THR A 46 22.96 16.35 11.87
C THR A 46 23.51 15.33 10.88
N VAL A 47 24.28 14.38 11.41
CA VAL A 47 24.80 13.24 10.65
C VAL A 47 24.02 12.00 11.03
N HIS A 48 23.58 11.24 10.03
CA HIS A 48 22.93 9.94 10.21
C HIS A 48 23.95 8.83 10.01
N MET A 49 23.99 7.85 10.92
CA MET A 49 24.91 6.70 10.82
C MET A 49 24.74 5.97 9.49
N SER A 50 23.49 5.70 9.08
CA SER A 50 23.17 5.07 7.81
C SER A 50 23.71 5.80 6.58
N HIS A 51 23.80 7.13 6.61
CA HIS A 51 24.33 7.94 5.49
C HIS A 51 25.85 7.91 5.40
N LEU A 52 26.56 7.68 6.51
CA LEU A 52 28.02 7.47 6.50
C LEU A 52 28.39 6.07 5.96
N ILE A 53 27.54 5.06 6.26
CA ILE A 53 27.73 3.69 5.79
C ILE A 53 27.34 3.58 4.32
N LEU A 54 26.18 4.13 3.94
CA LEU A 54 25.65 4.13 2.59
C LEU A 54 25.45 5.58 2.13
N PRO A 55 26.43 6.20 1.43
CA PRO A 55 26.30 7.54 0.90
C PRO A 55 25.07 7.70 0.03
N CYS A 56 24.27 8.74 0.31
CA CYS A 56 22.98 8.95 -0.33
C CYS A 56 23.06 10.07 -1.37
N PRO A 57 22.94 9.77 -2.68
CA PRO A 57 22.88 10.77 -3.74
C PRO A 57 21.65 11.67 -3.63
N PRO A 58 21.67 12.90 -4.16
CA PRO A 58 20.50 13.76 -4.21
C PRO A 58 19.32 13.07 -4.90
N GLY A 59 18.13 13.23 -4.32
CA GLY A 59 16.89 12.62 -4.85
C GLY A 59 16.59 11.20 -4.38
N LEU A 60 17.53 10.54 -3.70
CA LEU A 60 17.32 9.27 -3.03
C LEU A 60 17.25 9.42 -1.51
N GLU A 61 16.81 8.38 -0.83
CA GLU A 61 16.75 8.24 0.62
C GLU A 61 17.39 6.90 1.02
N VAL A 62 18.03 6.83 2.18
CA VAL A 62 18.47 5.55 2.76
C VAL A 62 17.31 4.94 3.52
N ASP A 63 16.93 3.72 3.14
CA ASP A 63 15.86 2.94 3.76
C ASP A 63 16.43 1.75 4.52
N HIS A 64 15.80 1.41 5.66
CA HIS A 64 16.08 0.22 6.43
C HIS A 64 15.08 -0.88 6.04
N ILE A 65 15.53 -1.92 5.37
CA ILE A 65 14.70 -2.98 4.79
C ILE A 65 13.78 -3.60 5.85
N ASN A 66 14.33 -3.96 7.01
CA ASN A 66 13.59 -4.54 8.15
C ASN A 66 12.84 -3.50 8.99
N ARG A 67 12.96 -2.20 8.69
CA ARG A 67 12.38 -1.04 9.42
C ARG A 67 12.94 -0.82 10.82
N ASP A 68 13.97 -1.57 11.23
CA ASP A 68 14.75 -1.26 12.42
C ASP A 68 15.82 -0.22 12.06
N LYS A 69 15.62 0.99 12.53
CA LYS A 69 16.46 2.16 12.22
C LYS A 69 17.80 2.17 12.97
N LEU A 70 18.00 1.21 13.86
CA LEU A 70 19.26 0.96 14.54
C LEU A 70 20.07 -0.17 13.92
N ASP A 71 19.49 -0.94 13.00
CA ASP A 71 20.21 -1.95 12.23
C ASP A 71 20.78 -1.31 10.95
N ASN A 72 21.99 -0.75 11.09
CA ASN A 72 22.71 -0.05 10.03
C ASN A 72 23.69 -0.96 9.27
N ARG A 73 23.55 -2.28 9.32
CA ARG A 73 24.32 -3.18 8.47
C ARG A 73 24.02 -2.96 7.01
N LYS A 74 25.02 -3.04 6.13
CA LYS A 74 24.85 -2.84 4.68
C LYS A 74 23.79 -3.75 4.08
N SER A 75 23.69 -4.99 4.57
CA SER A 75 22.66 -5.95 4.15
C SER A 75 21.23 -5.49 4.44
N ASN A 76 21.04 -4.55 5.37
CA ASN A 76 19.74 -3.97 5.75
C ASN A 76 19.50 -2.56 5.20
N LEU A 77 20.51 -1.94 4.58
CA LEU A 77 20.41 -0.60 4.02
C LEU A 77 20.24 -0.67 2.50
N ARG A 78 19.40 0.19 1.96
CA ARG A 78 19.24 0.35 0.50
C ARG A 78 18.94 1.80 0.14
N LEU A 79 19.33 2.18 -1.09
CA LEU A 79 18.95 3.47 -1.67
C LEU A 79 17.61 3.33 -2.37
N VAL A 80 16.69 4.23 -2.06
CA VAL A 80 15.32 4.20 -2.57
C VAL A 80 14.84 5.59 -2.94
N THR A 81 13.86 5.68 -3.81
CA THR A 81 13.09 6.92 -4.00
C THR A 81 12.20 7.16 -2.79
N ARG A 82 11.77 8.41 -2.59
CA ARG A 82 10.81 8.77 -1.54
C ARG A 82 9.53 7.92 -1.59
N SER A 83 9.07 7.59 -2.78
CA SER A 83 7.88 6.79 -3.01
C SER A 83 8.05 5.33 -2.56
N GLN A 84 9.19 4.72 -2.89
CA GLN A 84 9.58 3.38 -2.43
C GLN A 84 9.77 3.35 -0.90
N ASN A 85 10.43 4.36 -0.31
CA ASN A 85 10.56 4.46 1.14
C ASN A 85 9.20 4.56 1.84
N CYS A 86 8.25 5.31 1.27
CA CYS A 86 6.87 5.33 1.77
C CYS A 86 6.18 3.96 1.67
N ALA A 87 6.50 3.16 0.65
CA ALA A 87 5.98 1.80 0.51
C ALA A 87 6.49 0.85 1.61
N ASN A 88 7.72 1.05 2.11
CA ASN A 88 8.28 0.29 3.23
C ASN A 88 7.74 0.70 4.62
N ARG A 89 6.97 1.78 4.74
CA ARG A 89 6.38 2.16 6.03
C ARG A 89 5.31 1.16 6.46
N GLY A 90 5.25 0.88 7.77
CA GLY A 90 4.18 0.12 8.38
C GLY A 90 2.84 0.89 8.41
N ASN A 91 1.82 0.29 9.00
CA ASN A 91 0.53 0.95 9.22
C ASN A 91 0.65 2.09 10.25
N PHE A 92 -0.26 3.06 10.20
CA PHE A 92 -0.33 4.15 11.18
C PHE A 92 -0.84 3.62 12.53
N LYS A 93 -0.19 4.03 13.62
CA LYS A 93 -0.54 3.60 15.00
C LYS A 93 -2.01 3.86 15.39
N ASN A 94 -2.60 4.95 14.86
CA ASN A 94 -3.97 5.37 15.17
C ASN A 94 -4.97 4.98 14.06
N SER A 95 -4.60 4.05 13.17
CA SER A 95 -5.52 3.55 12.16
C SER A 95 -6.60 2.68 12.81
N ARG A 96 -7.85 2.82 12.35
CA ARG A 96 -8.97 1.94 12.78
C ARG A 96 -8.75 0.50 12.34
N SER A 97 -8.15 0.30 11.17
CA SER A 97 -7.70 -1.00 10.70
C SER A 97 -6.29 -1.28 11.20
N LYS A 98 -6.02 -2.53 11.59
CA LYS A 98 -4.66 -3.00 11.88
C LYS A 98 -3.84 -3.21 10.60
N TYR A 99 -4.49 -3.26 9.43
CA TYR A 99 -3.87 -3.55 8.15
C TYR A 99 -3.50 -2.27 7.40
N LYS A 100 -2.31 -2.27 6.80
CA LYS A 100 -1.83 -1.20 5.93
C LYS A 100 -2.69 -1.09 4.68
N GLY A 101 -3.03 0.17 4.33
CA GLY A 101 -3.82 0.46 3.14
C GLY A 101 -5.31 0.15 3.26
N VAL A 102 -5.79 -0.27 4.45
CA VAL A 102 -7.19 -0.58 4.72
C VAL A 102 -7.80 0.47 5.63
N ARG A 103 -8.99 0.94 5.29
CA ARG A 103 -9.75 1.90 6.10
C ARG A 103 -11.24 1.58 6.10
N TRP A 104 -11.89 1.89 7.21
CA TRP A 104 -13.34 1.79 7.30
C TRP A 104 -14.03 3.00 6.69
N ASN A 105 -14.82 2.79 5.65
CA ASN A 105 -15.66 3.83 5.05
C ASN A 105 -17.03 3.84 5.75
N LYS A 106 -17.22 4.82 6.65
CA LYS A 106 -18.46 4.95 7.44
C LYS A 106 -19.73 5.15 6.59
N LYS A 107 -19.61 5.84 5.44
CA LYS A 107 -20.75 6.10 4.55
C LYS A 107 -21.21 4.84 3.83
N MET A 108 -20.27 3.97 3.53
CA MET A 108 -20.54 2.72 2.80
C MET A 108 -20.79 1.54 3.74
N GLY A 109 -20.36 1.63 5.00
CA GLY A 109 -20.36 0.48 5.91
C GLY A 109 -19.41 -0.64 5.45
N LEU A 110 -18.30 -0.30 4.79
CA LEU A 110 -17.41 -1.26 4.13
C LEU A 110 -15.95 -0.95 4.46
N TRP A 111 -15.10 -1.96 4.32
CA TRP A 111 -13.66 -1.83 4.34
C TRP A 111 -13.14 -1.44 2.96
N GLU A 112 -12.42 -0.36 2.88
CA GLU A 112 -11.87 0.16 1.64
C GLU A 112 -10.36 -0.08 1.61
N ALA A 113 -9.89 -0.74 0.53
CA ALA A 113 -8.46 -0.89 0.25
C ALA A 113 -8.00 0.23 -0.68
N ALA A 114 -6.90 0.89 -0.32
CA ALA A 114 -6.31 1.95 -1.13
C ALA A 114 -4.77 1.91 -1.05
N ILE A 115 -4.12 2.29 -2.13
CA ILE A 115 -2.68 2.39 -2.22
C ILE A 115 -2.27 3.79 -2.68
N ARG A 116 -1.13 4.28 -2.20
CA ARG A 116 -0.60 5.60 -2.58
C ARG A 116 0.69 5.42 -3.38
N LYS A 117 0.78 6.08 -4.54
CA LYS A 117 2.01 6.20 -5.32
C LYS A 117 2.19 7.65 -5.74
N ASP A 118 3.39 8.20 -5.55
CA ASP A 118 3.78 9.56 -5.97
C ASP A 118 2.77 10.64 -5.53
N GLY A 119 2.28 10.52 -4.29
CA GLY A 119 1.26 11.42 -3.73
C GLY A 119 -0.18 11.09 -4.10
N VAL A 120 -0.43 10.33 -5.17
CA VAL A 120 -1.77 9.95 -5.65
C VAL A 120 -2.27 8.72 -4.89
N ILE A 121 -3.51 8.80 -4.38
CA ILE A 121 -4.20 7.67 -3.75
C ILE A 121 -5.11 7.01 -4.77
N THR A 122 -4.92 5.72 -4.98
CA THR A 122 -5.76 4.88 -5.83
C THR A 122 -6.58 3.93 -4.95
N THR A 123 -7.90 4.02 -5.05
CA THR A 123 -8.80 3.05 -4.38
C THR A 123 -8.82 1.75 -5.17
N ILE A 124 -8.48 0.65 -4.51
CA ILE A 124 -8.45 -0.70 -5.08
C ILE A 124 -9.86 -1.28 -5.11
N GLY A 125 -10.60 -1.13 -4.01
CA GLY A 125 -11.96 -1.61 -3.87
C GLY A 125 -12.53 -1.41 -2.49
N ALA A 126 -13.81 -1.79 -2.33
CA ALA A 126 -14.50 -1.84 -1.05
C ALA A 126 -14.98 -3.29 -0.81
N PHE A 127 -14.96 -3.74 0.43
CA PHE A 127 -15.15 -5.13 0.83
C PHE A 127 -15.96 -5.21 2.13
N ASP A 128 -16.72 -6.27 2.30
CA ASP A 128 -17.44 -6.54 3.56
C ASP A 128 -16.48 -6.94 4.67
N ASP A 129 -15.40 -7.62 4.28
CA ASP A 129 -14.41 -8.19 5.18
C ASP A 129 -13.08 -7.41 5.16
N GLU A 130 -12.51 -7.21 6.35
CA GLU A 130 -11.26 -6.47 6.52
C GLU A 130 -10.05 -7.23 5.93
N VAL A 131 -10.04 -8.58 6.04
CA VAL A 131 -8.95 -9.42 5.51
C VAL A 131 -9.01 -9.45 3.99
N ALA A 132 -10.21 -9.44 3.40
CA ALA A 132 -10.38 -9.33 1.95
C ALA A 132 -9.82 -7.99 1.42
N ALA A 133 -10.07 -6.89 2.12
CA ALA A 133 -9.47 -5.60 1.78
C ALA A 133 -7.94 -5.63 1.91
N ALA A 134 -7.40 -6.28 2.95
CA ALA A 134 -5.97 -6.42 3.17
C ALA A 134 -5.31 -7.34 2.13
N SER A 135 -5.98 -8.41 1.69
CA SER A 135 -5.54 -9.29 0.60
C SER A 135 -5.44 -8.54 -0.72
N ALA A 136 -6.48 -7.72 -1.02
CA ALA A 136 -6.47 -6.84 -2.19
C ALA A 136 -5.31 -5.84 -2.14
N TYR A 137 -5.06 -5.22 -0.98
CA TYR A 137 -3.90 -4.33 -0.80
C TYR A 137 -2.60 -5.07 -1.08
N ASN A 138 -2.40 -6.27 -0.50
CA ASN A 138 -1.18 -7.04 -0.66
C ASN A 138 -0.90 -7.36 -2.14
N GLU A 139 -1.90 -7.81 -2.89
CA GLU A 139 -1.73 -8.10 -4.32
C GLU A 139 -1.31 -6.85 -5.11
N TYR A 140 -1.99 -5.72 -4.88
CA TYR A 140 -1.65 -4.47 -5.56
C TYR A 140 -0.30 -3.91 -5.13
N ALA A 141 0.06 -4.04 -3.86
CA ALA A 141 1.35 -3.60 -3.33
C ALA A 141 2.51 -4.40 -3.95
N ARG A 142 2.38 -5.74 -4.09
CA ARG A 142 3.37 -6.57 -4.80
C ARG A 142 3.55 -6.14 -6.24
N LYS A 143 2.45 -5.91 -6.97
CA LYS A 143 2.51 -5.46 -8.37
C LYS A 143 3.14 -4.09 -8.55
N LEU A 144 2.89 -3.18 -7.60
CA LEU A 144 3.30 -1.78 -7.70
C LEU A 144 4.71 -1.54 -7.18
N TRP A 145 5.11 -2.22 -6.10
CA TRP A 145 6.31 -1.93 -5.32
C TRP A 145 7.30 -3.09 -5.25
N GLY A 146 6.89 -4.31 -5.63
CA GLY A 146 7.73 -5.50 -5.55
C GLY A 146 8.33 -5.69 -4.16
N GLU A 147 9.65 -5.78 -4.08
CA GLU A 147 10.42 -5.95 -2.83
C GLU A 147 10.35 -4.76 -1.86
N TYR A 148 9.94 -3.58 -2.33
CA TYR A 148 9.77 -2.40 -1.46
C TYR A 148 8.45 -2.41 -0.71
N ALA A 149 7.53 -3.32 -1.03
CA ALA A 149 6.21 -3.38 -0.41
C ALA A 149 6.27 -3.99 0.97
N VAL A 150 5.73 -3.30 1.99
CA VAL A 150 5.33 -3.95 3.24
C VAL A 150 3.94 -4.51 3.05
N LEU A 151 3.85 -5.83 3.12
CA LEU A 151 2.60 -6.57 3.04
C LEU A 151 1.97 -6.73 4.42
N ASN A 152 0.67 -6.94 4.45
CA ASN A 152 -0.05 -7.33 5.65
C ASN A 152 0.21 -8.81 5.94
N ASP A 153 0.51 -9.14 7.19
CA ASP A 153 0.64 -10.52 7.66
C ASP A 153 -0.75 -11.11 7.88
N ILE A 154 -1.24 -11.85 6.90
CA ILE A 154 -2.57 -12.43 6.85
C ILE A 154 -2.55 -13.75 6.08
N VAL A 155 -3.52 -14.62 6.36
CA VAL A 155 -3.91 -15.67 5.42
C VAL A 155 -4.71 -15.01 4.31
N GLU A 156 -4.14 -14.95 3.11
CA GLU A 156 -4.77 -14.27 1.97
C GLU A 156 -5.99 -15.02 1.47
N VAL A 157 -7.04 -14.27 1.15
CA VAL A 157 -8.30 -14.80 0.63
C VAL A 157 -8.54 -14.32 -0.80
N ASP A 158 -9.38 -15.03 -1.55
CA ASP A 158 -9.83 -14.57 -2.88
C ASP A 158 -10.79 -13.38 -2.73
N PHE A 159 -10.18 -12.21 -2.57
CA PHE A 159 -10.91 -10.96 -2.36
C PHE A 159 -11.76 -10.54 -3.57
N ARG A 160 -11.52 -11.10 -4.76
CA ARG A 160 -12.29 -10.75 -5.96
C ARG A 160 -13.75 -11.11 -5.79
N ARG A 161 -14.03 -12.22 -5.08
CA ARG A 161 -15.38 -12.66 -4.74
C ARG A 161 -16.06 -11.81 -3.67
N MET A 162 -15.27 -11.13 -2.83
CA MET A 162 -15.73 -10.32 -1.70
C MET A 162 -15.76 -8.82 -2.00
N ARG A 163 -15.41 -8.42 -3.24
CA ARG A 163 -15.32 -7.02 -3.61
C ARG A 163 -16.71 -6.44 -3.89
N HIS A 164 -17.08 -5.41 -3.13
CA HIS A 164 -18.23 -4.59 -3.49
C HIS A 164 -17.91 -3.72 -4.71
N LEU A 165 -18.57 -4.01 -5.79
CA LEU A 165 -18.41 -3.30 -7.06
C LEU A 165 -19.28 -2.06 -7.16
N LYS A 166 -20.11 -1.80 -6.14
CA LYS A 166 -21.07 -0.69 -6.11
C LYS A 166 -21.22 -0.04 -4.74
N SER A 167 -21.77 1.18 -4.75
CA SER A 167 -22.24 1.88 -3.55
C SER A 167 -23.28 1.05 -2.78
N PRO A 168 -23.33 1.14 -1.43
CA PRO A 168 -24.35 0.48 -0.59
C PRO A 168 -25.80 0.82 -0.99
N ASN A 169 -26.00 1.99 -1.60
CA ASN A 169 -27.30 2.41 -2.14
C ASN A 169 -27.59 1.87 -3.55
N ALA A 170 -26.69 1.06 -4.11
CA ALA A 170 -26.95 0.42 -5.39
C ALA A 170 -28.06 -0.62 -5.25
N ARG A 171 -29.06 -0.53 -6.12
CA ARG A 171 -30.22 -1.43 -6.15
C ARG A 171 -29.88 -2.86 -6.63
N SER A 172 -28.61 -3.20 -6.80
CA SER A 172 -28.11 -4.51 -7.25
C SER A 172 -26.73 -4.77 -6.63
N ARG A 173 -26.46 -6.02 -6.25
CA ARG A 173 -25.13 -6.49 -5.81
C ARG A 173 -24.11 -6.66 -6.94
N PHE A 174 -24.57 -6.72 -8.20
CA PHE A 174 -23.73 -6.98 -9.36
C PHE A 174 -23.38 -5.69 -10.15
N LEU A 175 -22.15 -5.62 -10.66
CA LEU A 175 -21.71 -4.54 -11.55
C LEU A 175 -22.50 -4.55 -12.86
N GLY A 176 -22.89 -3.37 -13.35
CA GLY A 176 -23.63 -3.23 -14.60
C GLY A 176 -25.11 -3.59 -14.50
N VAL A 177 -25.58 -4.10 -13.36
CA VAL A 177 -26.97 -4.52 -13.15
C VAL A 177 -27.73 -3.48 -12.32
N THR A 178 -28.99 -3.21 -12.67
CA THR A 178 -29.84 -2.25 -11.96
C THR A 178 -31.29 -2.71 -12.00
N ARG A 179 -32.01 -2.67 -10.87
CA ARG A 179 -33.44 -2.96 -10.79
C ARG A 179 -34.27 -1.78 -11.31
N ARG A 180 -35.25 -2.05 -12.14
CA ARG A 180 -36.22 -1.07 -12.66
C ARG A 180 -37.47 -1.00 -11.77
N LYS A 181 -38.27 0.07 -11.94
CA LYS A 181 -39.53 0.26 -11.21
C LYS A 181 -40.55 -0.86 -11.46
N ASN A 182 -40.50 -1.47 -12.64
CA ASN A 182 -41.36 -2.61 -12.99
C ASN A 182 -40.88 -3.97 -12.43
N GLY A 183 -39.89 -3.97 -11.52
CA GLY A 183 -39.36 -5.19 -10.91
C GLY A 183 -38.27 -5.90 -11.70
N LYS A 184 -38.16 -5.67 -13.00
CA LYS A 184 -37.16 -6.31 -13.86
C LYS A 184 -35.74 -5.81 -13.62
N TRP A 185 -34.75 -6.66 -13.87
CA TRP A 185 -33.33 -6.32 -13.82
C TRP A 185 -32.81 -5.98 -15.21
N VAL A 186 -31.95 -4.98 -15.33
CA VAL A 186 -31.32 -4.57 -16.60
C VAL A 186 -29.82 -4.63 -16.46
N ALA A 187 -29.16 -5.30 -17.40
CA ALA A 187 -27.71 -5.28 -17.57
C ALA A 187 -27.29 -4.16 -18.53
N ARG A 188 -26.23 -3.40 -18.20
CA ARG A 188 -25.69 -2.34 -19.04
C ARG A 188 -24.17 -2.31 -18.99
N LEU A 189 -23.55 -2.15 -20.16
CA LEU A 189 -22.10 -2.02 -20.31
C LEU A 189 -21.78 -0.77 -21.13
N THR A 190 -20.70 -0.09 -20.76
CA THR A 190 -20.16 1.02 -21.58
C THR A 190 -19.20 0.43 -22.60
N ILE A 191 -19.56 0.51 -23.87
CA ILE A 191 -18.80 0.03 -25.03
C ILE A 191 -18.45 1.26 -25.86
N ASN A 192 -17.17 1.50 -26.13
CA ASN A 192 -16.68 2.66 -26.92
C ASN A 192 -17.25 4.01 -26.44
N GLY A 193 -17.33 4.22 -25.12
CA GLY A 193 -17.85 5.45 -24.52
C GLY A 193 -19.37 5.55 -24.45
N LYS A 194 -20.13 4.69 -25.11
CA LYS A 194 -21.60 4.65 -25.09
C LYS A 194 -22.10 3.58 -24.12
N ARG A 195 -23.17 3.90 -23.39
CA ARG A 195 -23.80 2.97 -22.43
C ARG A 195 -24.87 2.15 -23.12
N GLU A 196 -24.55 0.88 -23.39
CA GLU A 196 -25.43 -0.07 -24.07
C GLU A 196 -26.25 -0.87 -23.06
N SER A 197 -27.51 -1.15 -23.40
CA SER A 197 -28.39 -2.04 -22.67
C SER A 197 -28.27 -3.46 -23.24
N LEU A 198 -27.95 -4.41 -22.37
CA LEU A 198 -27.75 -5.82 -22.74
C LEU A 198 -29.03 -6.67 -22.59
N GLY A 199 -30.13 -6.06 -22.13
CA GLY A 199 -31.39 -6.73 -21.95
C GLY A 199 -32.03 -6.52 -20.58
N TYR A 200 -33.26 -7.09 -20.43
CA TYR A 200 -34.07 -7.07 -19.21
C TYR A 200 -34.33 -8.52 -18.78
N TYR A 201 -34.17 -8.76 -17.47
CA TYR A 201 -34.18 -10.08 -16.87
C TYR A 201 -35.08 -10.10 -15.64
N ASP A 202 -35.62 -11.29 -15.33
CA ASP A 202 -36.45 -11.48 -14.14
C ASP A 202 -35.60 -11.69 -12.89
N SER A 203 -34.41 -12.28 -13.03
CA SER A 203 -33.47 -12.44 -11.93
C SER A 203 -32.26 -11.49 -12.02
N GLU A 204 -31.70 -11.15 -10.87
CA GLU A 204 -30.49 -10.35 -10.76
C GLU A 204 -29.27 -11.08 -11.29
N GLU A 205 -29.23 -12.39 -11.04
CA GLU A 205 -28.18 -13.30 -11.44
C GLU A 205 -28.09 -13.43 -12.96
N ASP A 206 -29.22 -13.59 -13.67
CA ASP A 206 -29.23 -13.69 -15.12
C ASP A 206 -28.74 -12.40 -15.78
N ALA A 207 -29.17 -11.25 -15.25
CA ALA A 207 -28.64 -9.97 -15.70
C ALA A 207 -27.13 -9.87 -15.49
N ALA A 208 -26.59 -10.42 -14.38
CA ALA A 208 -25.17 -10.41 -14.08
C ALA A 208 -24.38 -11.37 -14.98
N ARG A 209 -24.93 -12.53 -15.34
CA ARG A 209 -24.30 -13.46 -16.30
C ARG A 209 -24.09 -12.79 -17.65
N VAL A 210 -25.15 -12.21 -18.17
CA VAL A 210 -25.09 -11.51 -19.47
C VAL A 210 -24.14 -10.31 -19.44
N PHE A 211 -24.11 -9.58 -18.31
CA PHE A 211 -23.11 -8.55 -18.13
C PHE A 211 -21.68 -9.08 -18.17
N ASN A 212 -21.42 -10.20 -17.49
CA ASN A 212 -20.10 -10.83 -17.44
C ASN A 212 -19.64 -11.29 -18.84
N GLU A 213 -20.52 -11.95 -19.59
CA GLU A 213 -20.23 -12.39 -20.98
C GLU A 213 -19.87 -11.21 -21.88
N ALA A 214 -20.70 -10.17 -21.85
CA ALA A 214 -20.42 -8.94 -22.59
C ALA A 214 -19.12 -8.26 -22.12
N TYR A 215 -18.86 -8.24 -20.80
CA TYR A 215 -17.66 -7.62 -20.25
C TYR A 215 -16.40 -8.34 -20.74
N VAL A 216 -16.36 -9.69 -20.69
CA VAL A 216 -15.24 -10.49 -21.20
C VAL A 216 -15.05 -10.23 -22.70
N LYS A 217 -16.16 -10.29 -23.48
CA LYS A 217 -16.13 -10.08 -24.94
C LYS A 217 -15.60 -8.72 -25.36
N TYR A 218 -16.06 -7.63 -24.72
CA TYR A 218 -15.73 -6.25 -25.16
C TYR A 218 -14.59 -5.61 -24.40
N LYS A 219 -14.24 -6.07 -23.20
CA LYS A 219 -13.13 -5.53 -22.39
C LYS A 219 -11.90 -6.40 -22.38
N GLY A 220 -11.99 -7.68 -22.81
CA GLY A 220 -10.89 -8.63 -22.80
C GLY A 220 -10.35 -8.93 -21.40
N LYS A 221 -11.18 -8.76 -20.36
CA LYS A 221 -10.82 -8.93 -18.94
C LYS A 221 -11.70 -9.98 -18.30
N GLU A 222 -11.22 -10.56 -17.20
CA GLU A 222 -12.02 -11.52 -16.41
C GLU A 222 -13.37 -10.95 -15.98
N ALA A 223 -14.37 -11.84 -15.89
CA ALA A 223 -15.72 -11.49 -15.48
C ALA A 223 -15.74 -10.85 -14.07
N PRO A 224 -16.31 -9.63 -13.91
CA PRO A 224 -16.23 -8.92 -12.65
C PRO A 224 -17.26 -9.34 -11.60
N ASN A 225 -18.34 -9.98 -12.00
CA ASN A 225 -19.38 -10.47 -11.08
C ASN A 225 -19.17 -11.96 -10.80
N VAL A 226 -19.19 -12.32 -9.52
CA VAL A 226 -19.31 -13.72 -9.09
C VAL A 226 -20.77 -14.00 -8.81
N ILE A 227 -21.32 -15.02 -9.48
CA ILE A 227 -22.74 -15.36 -9.48
C ILE A 227 -22.93 -16.64 -8.68
#